data_0d466fa38d3786e6a4b4e5c1fc1316ad
#
_entry.id   0d466fa38d3786e6a4b4e5c1fc1316ad
#
_cell.length_a   1.000
_cell.length_b   1.000
_cell.length_c   1.000
_cell.angle_alpha   90.00
_cell.angle_beta   90.00
_cell.angle_gamma   90.00
#
_symmetry.space_group_name_H-M   'P 1'
#
loop_
_entity.id
_entity.type
_entity.pdbx_description
1 polymer ?
#
loop_
_entity_poly.entity_id
_entity_poly.type
_entity_poly.pdbx_seq_one_letter_code
_entity_poly.pdbx_strand_id
1 'polypeptide(L)'
;MIAALALAVALGTSPLACPSGAERRGAAPPDGTEEWCEGADPLGRPLREGPARTWYDGGAPWTEAAYRDGLLEGPFVERHRNGRFARVGAYARGLRVGRWVVSSEQGSPEEESTWRAGVLDGPFTAWFPSGAKRTEGRHCGGAQCGIWKTWDESGRLVGSVEYADQGPTP
;
A
#
# COMPACT_ATOMS: atom_id res chain seq x y z
N MET A 1 0.63 10.25 21.59
CA MET A 1 1.83 9.51 21.18
C MET A 1 1.36 8.41 20.26
N ILE A 2 1.44 8.63 18.93
CA ILE A 2 1.06 7.66 17.91
C ILE A 2 2.31 6.81 17.69
N ALA A 3 2.27 5.57 18.17
CA ALA A 3 3.31 4.59 17.86
C ALA A 3 3.26 4.33 16.34
N ALA A 4 4.16 4.98 15.61
CA ALA A 4 4.48 4.59 14.26
C ALA A 4 5.03 3.17 14.34
N LEU A 5 4.26 2.18 13.86
CA LEU A 5 4.78 0.85 13.58
C LEU A 5 5.74 1.02 12.40
N ALA A 6 6.97 1.41 12.72
CA ALA A 6 8.07 1.36 11.79
C ALA A 6 8.35 -0.12 11.53
N LEU A 7 7.71 -0.67 10.50
CA LEU A 7 8.20 -1.89 9.90
C LEU A 7 9.54 -1.51 9.26
N ALA A 8 10.62 -1.68 10.03
CA ALA A 8 11.96 -1.65 9.50
C ALA A 8 12.11 -2.89 8.59
N VAL A 9 11.61 -2.78 7.37
CA VAL A 9 12.02 -3.68 6.31
C VAL A 9 13.45 -3.25 6.00
N ALA A 10 14.39 -3.93 6.65
CA ALA A 10 15.79 -3.78 6.33
C ALA A 10 15.94 -4.10 4.83
N LEU A 11 16.40 -3.13 4.05
CA LEU A 11 16.89 -3.34 2.69
C LEU A 11 18.12 -4.27 2.77
N GLY A 12 17.85 -5.54 3.07
CA GLY A 12 18.90 -6.55 3.17
C GLY A 12 19.22 -7.06 1.77
N THR A 13 20.50 -7.04 1.43
CA THR A 13 21.11 -7.84 0.37
C THR A 13 20.99 -9.36 0.65
N SER A 14 20.35 -9.73 1.77
CA SER A 14 20.13 -11.12 2.15
C SER A 14 19.06 -11.76 1.24
N PRO A 15 19.26 -13.01 0.81
CA PRO A 15 18.26 -13.76 0.06
C PRO A 15 16.91 -13.78 0.77
N LEU A 16 15.80 -13.86 0.00
CA LEU A 16 14.47 -14.05 0.59
C LEU A 16 14.44 -15.33 1.44
N ALA A 17 13.90 -15.21 2.65
CA ALA A 17 13.62 -16.34 3.53
C ALA A 17 12.23 -16.90 3.17
N CYS A 18 12.19 -17.97 2.39
CA CYS A 18 10.94 -18.61 2.01
C CYS A 18 10.39 -19.47 3.15
N PRO A 19 9.06 -19.53 3.31
CA PRO A 19 8.43 -20.44 4.25
C PRO A 19 8.68 -21.91 3.90
N SER A 20 8.43 -22.79 4.86
CA SER A 20 8.57 -24.25 4.64
C SER A 20 7.66 -24.71 3.48
N GLY A 21 8.22 -25.48 2.56
CA GLY A 21 7.53 -25.97 1.37
C GLY A 21 7.50 -24.99 0.18
N ALA A 22 8.12 -23.81 0.30
CA ALA A 22 8.29 -22.91 -0.82
C ALA A 22 9.78 -22.73 -1.16
N GLU A 23 10.07 -22.50 -2.44
CA GLU A 23 11.41 -22.29 -2.97
C GLU A 23 11.56 -20.88 -3.52
N ARG A 24 12.77 -20.32 -3.41
CA ARG A 24 13.09 -19.04 -4.04
C ARG A 24 13.18 -19.19 -5.56
N ARG A 25 12.55 -18.25 -6.25
CA ARG A 25 12.56 -18.08 -7.72
C ARG A 25 13.01 -16.68 -8.08
N GLY A 26 13.42 -16.53 -9.34
CA GLY A 26 13.94 -15.27 -9.85
C GLY A 26 15.31 -14.91 -9.29
N ALA A 27 15.70 -13.67 -9.49
CA ALA A 27 16.98 -13.14 -9.03
C ALA A 27 16.87 -11.63 -8.73
N ALA A 28 17.66 -11.17 -7.75
CA ALA A 28 17.93 -9.77 -7.51
C ALA A 28 18.93 -9.22 -8.57
N PRO A 29 19.02 -7.88 -8.74
CA PRO A 29 20.04 -7.29 -9.61
C PRO A 29 21.48 -7.68 -9.20
N PRO A 30 22.41 -7.86 -10.17
CA PRO A 30 22.25 -7.55 -11.60
C PRO A 30 21.60 -8.67 -12.44
N ASP A 31 21.36 -9.84 -11.86
CA ASP A 31 20.98 -11.07 -12.59
C ASP A 31 19.47 -11.11 -12.91
N GLY A 32 18.66 -10.24 -12.27
CA GLY A 32 17.22 -10.15 -12.49
C GLY A 32 16.60 -8.90 -11.87
N THR A 33 15.29 -8.75 -12.03
CA THR A 33 14.51 -7.62 -11.50
C THR A 33 13.36 -8.05 -10.59
N GLU A 34 13.23 -9.34 -10.35
CA GLU A 34 12.21 -9.91 -9.48
C GLU A 34 12.71 -11.17 -8.78
N GLU A 35 12.41 -11.30 -7.50
CA GLU A 35 12.63 -12.51 -6.72
C GLU A 35 11.43 -12.78 -5.84
N TRP A 36 10.98 -14.04 -5.75
CA TRP A 36 9.82 -14.44 -4.96
C TRP A 36 9.98 -15.85 -4.40
N CYS A 37 9.16 -16.19 -3.43
CA CYS A 37 8.97 -17.54 -2.96
C CYS A 37 7.82 -18.20 -3.71
N GLU A 38 8.05 -19.41 -4.24
CA GLU A 38 7.08 -20.21 -4.98
C GLU A 38 6.78 -21.49 -4.21
N GLY A 39 5.52 -21.69 -3.88
CA GLY A 39 4.96 -22.94 -3.35
C GLY A 39 4.10 -23.64 -4.40
N ALA A 40 3.25 -24.55 -3.95
CA ALA A 40 2.28 -25.25 -4.79
C ALA A 40 0.91 -25.34 -4.12
N ASP A 41 -0.14 -25.26 -4.92
CA ASP A 41 -1.49 -25.54 -4.45
C ASP A 41 -1.70 -27.05 -4.21
N PRO A 42 -2.83 -27.50 -3.65
CA PRO A 42 -3.11 -28.91 -3.41
C PRO A 42 -3.10 -29.81 -4.66
N LEU A 43 -3.14 -29.23 -5.86
CA LEU A 43 -3.04 -29.95 -7.14
C LEU A 43 -1.62 -29.91 -7.71
N GLY A 44 -0.63 -29.35 -6.96
CA GLY A 44 0.76 -29.25 -7.40
C GLY A 44 1.04 -28.10 -8.40
N ARG A 45 0.09 -27.17 -8.60
CA ARG A 45 0.31 -26.02 -9.50
C ARG A 45 1.09 -24.94 -8.77
N PRO A 46 2.11 -24.33 -9.40
CA PRO A 46 2.93 -23.32 -8.78
C PRO A 46 2.10 -22.06 -8.42
N LEU A 47 2.39 -21.48 -7.26
CA LEU A 47 1.83 -20.21 -6.82
C LEU A 47 2.84 -19.44 -5.96
N ARG A 48 2.66 -18.12 -5.83
CA ARG A 48 3.48 -17.32 -4.92
C ARG A 48 3.09 -17.61 -3.48
N GLU A 49 4.11 -17.87 -2.63
CA GLU A 49 3.92 -18.19 -1.22
C GLU A 49 5.06 -17.61 -0.37
N GLY A 50 4.77 -16.59 0.43
CA GLY A 50 5.76 -15.88 1.20
C GLY A 50 6.23 -14.57 0.55
N PRO A 51 7.41 -14.04 0.93
CA PRO A 51 7.89 -12.75 0.46
C PRO A 51 8.25 -12.72 -1.03
N ALA A 52 8.07 -11.52 -1.62
CA ALA A 52 8.51 -11.19 -2.97
C ALA A 52 9.07 -9.76 -3.01
N ARG A 53 10.04 -9.54 -3.89
CA ARG A 53 10.66 -8.24 -4.14
C ARG A 53 10.79 -8.01 -5.62
N THR A 54 10.65 -6.76 -6.02
CA THR A 54 10.94 -6.32 -7.39
C THR A 54 11.86 -5.12 -7.37
N TRP A 55 12.54 -4.90 -8.48
CA TRP A 55 13.43 -3.78 -8.69
C TRP A 55 13.13 -3.09 -10.01
N TYR A 56 13.41 -1.81 -10.08
CA TYR A 56 13.47 -1.07 -11.33
C TYR A 56 14.67 -1.54 -12.18
N ASP A 57 14.60 -1.29 -13.49
CA ASP A 57 15.79 -1.35 -14.33
C ASP A 57 16.85 -0.41 -13.76
N GLY A 58 18.06 -0.94 -13.51
CA GLY A 58 19.15 -0.26 -12.82
C GLY A 58 19.27 -0.60 -11.33
N GLY A 59 18.44 -1.51 -10.80
CA GLY A 59 18.63 -2.16 -9.50
C GLY A 59 18.08 -1.40 -8.30
N ALA A 60 17.43 -0.25 -8.49
CA ALA A 60 16.75 0.43 -7.38
C ALA A 60 15.53 -0.39 -6.91
N PRO A 61 15.33 -0.60 -5.60
CA PRO A 61 14.17 -1.34 -5.10
C PRO A 61 12.84 -0.69 -5.53
N TRP A 62 11.90 -1.51 -5.99
CA TRP A 62 10.57 -1.04 -6.40
C TRP A 62 9.49 -1.51 -5.45
N THR A 63 9.22 -2.82 -5.34
CA THR A 63 8.17 -3.32 -4.44
C THR A 63 8.68 -4.37 -3.47
N GLU A 64 8.06 -4.39 -2.30
CA GLU A 64 8.18 -5.44 -1.29
C GLU A 64 6.77 -5.86 -0.89
N ALA A 65 6.48 -7.15 -0.97
CA ALA A 65 5.18 -7.73 -0.70
C ALA A 65 5.32 -9.12 -0.11
N ALA A 66 4.22 -9.67 0.39
CA ALA A 66 4.12 -11.08 0.70
C ALA A 66 2.86 -11.68 0.07
N TYR A 67 2.90 -12.98 -0.15
CA TYR A 67 1.82 -13.75 -0.74
C TYR A 67 1.46 -14.93 0.15
N ARG A 68 0.18 -15.29 0.15
CA ARG A 68 -0.36 -16.52 0.71
C ARG A 68 -1.37 -17.10 -0.27
N ASP A 69 -1.23 -18.38 -0.62
CA ASP A 69 -2.09 -19.05 -1.61
C ASP A 69 -2.20 -18.27 -2.93
N GLY A 70 -1.10 -17.66 -3.39
CA GLY A 70 -1.03 -16.84 -4.61
C GLY A 70 -1.62 -15.43 -4.51
N LEU A 71 -2.18 -15.04 -3.38
CA LEU A 71 -2.79 -13.73 -3.15
C LEU A 71 -1.89 -12.85 -2.28
N LEU A 72 -1.88 -11.53 -2.54
CA LEU A 72 -1.21 -10.56 -1.68
C LEU A 72 -1.74 -10.65 -0.25
N GLU A 73 -0.82 -10.75 0.71
CA GLU A 73 -1.14 -10.91 2.14
C GLU A 73 -0.12 -10.16 3.00
N GLY A 74 -0.60 -9.33 3.93
CA GLY A 74 0.24 -8.57 4.85
C GLY A 74 0.77 -7.26 4.27
N PRO A 75 1.89 -6.74 4.80
CA PRO A 75 2.45 -5.45 4.42
C PRO A 75 2.81 -5.35 2.94
N PHE A 76 2.59 -4.17 2.38
CA PHE A 76 2.97 -3.81 1.02
C PHE A 76 3.72 -2.47 1.03
N VAL A 77 4.85 -2.44 0.35
CA VAL A 77 5.65 -1.24 0.13
C VAL A 77 5.98 -1.10 -1.34
N GLU A 78 5.77 0.09 -1.87
CA GLU A 78 6.25 0.50 -3.18
C GLU A 78 7.11 1.75 -3.03
N ARG A 79 8.20 1.83 -3.78
CA ARG A 79 9.14 2.94 -3.76
C ARG A 79 9.22 3.62 -5.11
N HIS A 80 9.52 4.90 -5.10
CA HIS A 80 9.98 5.64 -6.26
C HIS A 80 11.41 5.22 -6.62
N ARG A 81 11.87 5.54 -7.84
CA ARG A 81 13.25 5.28 -8.28
C ARG A 81 14.33 5.90 -7.39
N ASN A 82 14.00 6.98 -6.67
CA ASN A 82 14.90 7.63 -5.70
C ASN A 82 14.93 6.92 -4.32
N GLY A 83 14.24 5.79 -4.16
CA GLY A 83 14.18 4.98 -2.95
C GLY A 83 13.16 5.43 -1.90
N ARG A 84 12.54 6.60 -2.04
CA ARG A 84 11.48 7.06 -1.12
C ARG A 84 10.21 6.25 -1.31
N PHE A 85 9.40 6.16 -0.27
CA PHE A 85 8.11 5.48 -0.33
C PHE A 85 7.15 6.19 -1.30
N ALA A 86 6.57 5.41 -2.22
CA ALA A 86 5.51 5.85 -3.11
C ALA A 86 4.15 5.43 -2.55
N ARG A 87 4.01 4.16 -2.16
CA ARG A 87 2.79 3.62 -1.55
C ARG A 87 3.13 2.66 -0.41
N VAL A 88 2.42 2.79 0.70
CA VAL A 88 2.55 1.91 1.86
C VAL A 88 1.16 1.53 2.36
N GLY A 89 0.94 0.27 2.62
CA GLY A 89 -0.33 -0.24 3.14
C GLY A 89 -0.25 -1.73 3.44
N ALA A 90 -1.41 -2.38 3.44
CA ALA A 90 -1.50 -3.81 3.64
C ALA A 90 -2.59 -4.43 2.77
N TYR A 91 -2.42 -5.72 2.48
CA TYR A 91 -3.40 -6.55 1.82
C TYR A 91 -3.84 -7.71 2.72
N ALA A 92 -5.08 -8.15 2.56
CA ALA A 92 -5.59 -9.40 3.08
C ALA A 92 -6.32 -10.13 1.95
N ARG A 93 -5.89 -11.31 1.62
CA ARG A 93 -6.44 -12.13 0.51
C ARG A 93 -6.56 -11.34 -0.81
N GLY A 94 -5.52 -10.58 -1.17
CA GLY A 94 -5.46 -9.77 -2.40
C GLY A 94 -6.22 -8.44 -2.36
N LEU A 95 -6.92 -8.13 -1.26
CA LEU A 95 -7.71 -6.91 -1.11
C LEU A 95 -7.01 -5.92 -0.17
N ARG A 96 -7.04 -4.62 -0.51
CA ARG A 96 -6.50 -3.57 0.37
C ARG A 96 -7.24 -3.55 1.70
N VAL A 97 -6.48 -3.44 2.81
CA VAL A 97 -7.01 -3.31 4.16
C VAL A 97 -6.24 -2.26 4.96
N GLY A 98 -6.91 -1.68 5.96
CA GLY A 98 -6.31 -0.70 6.86
C GLY A 98 -5.92 0.61 6.18
N ARG A 99 -4.98 1.31 6.80
CA ARG A 99 -4.49 2.61 6.34
C ARG A 99 -3.53 2.45 5.15
N TRP A 100 -3.75 3.25 4.11
CA TRP A 100 -2.87 3.39 2.95
C TRP A 100 -2.37 4.82 2.86
N VAL A 101 -1.11 4.97 2.48
CA VAL A 101 -0.46 6.26 2.26
C VAL A 101 0.16 6.25 0.87
N VAL A 102 -0.10 7.31 0.11
CA VAL A 102 0.56 7.63 -1.16
C VAL A 102 1.41 8.88 -0.94
N SER A 103 2.65 8.86 -1.41
CA SER A 103 3.59 9.97 -1.27
C SER A 103 4.24 10.30 -2.61
N SER A 104 4.59 11.57 -2.79
CA SER A 104 5.33 12.06 -3.95
C SER A 104 6.78 11.58 -3.96
N GLU A 105 7.49 11.80 -5.08
CA GLU A 105 8.94 11.56 -5.18
C GLU A 105 9.76 12.41 -4.19
N GLN A 106 9.22 13.54 -3.71
CA GLN A 106 9.83 14.37 -2.68
C GLN A 106 9.61 13.82 -1.28
N GLY A 107 8.70 12.83 -1.13
CA GLY A 107 8.33 12.20 0.13
C GLY A 107 7.21 12.91 0.89
N SER A 108 6.58 13.91 0.28
CA SER A 108 5.39 14.57 0.84
C SER A 108 4.16 13.67 0.67
N PRO A 109 3.26 13.58 1.67
CA PRO A 109 2.02 12.82 1.51
C PRO A 109 1.13 13.49 0.47
N GLU A 110 0.54 12.69 -0.42
CA GLU A 110 -0.45 13.09 -1.43
C GLU A 110 -1.85 12.61 -1.06
N GLU A 111 -1.94 11.40 -0.49
CA GLU A 111 -3.18 10.79 -0.07
C GLU A 111 -2.97 9.88 1.13
N GLU A 112 -3.93 9.92 2.04
CA GLU A 112 -4.12 8.95 3.11
C GLU A 112 -5.56 8.46 3.06
N SER A 113 -5.75 7.14 3.02
CA SER A 113 -7.04 6.50 2.87
C SER A 113 -7.14 5.26 3.74
N THR A 114 -8.37 4.88 4.13
CA THR A 114 -8.61 3.66 4.91
C THR A 114 -9.50 2.71 4.11
N TRP A 115 -9.11 1.43 4.11
CA TRP A 115 -9.69 0.39 3.30
C TRP A 115 -10.19 -0.78 4.15
N ARG A 116 -11.32 -1.35 3.76
CA ARG A 116 -11.85 -2.60 4.32
C ARG A 116 -12.23 -3.53 3.16
N ALA A 117 -11.58 -4.67 3.10
CA ALA A 117 -11.83 -5.68 2.06
C ALA A 117 -11.88 -5.10 0.63
N GLY A 118 -10.92 -4.23 0.27
CA GLY A 118 -10.79 -3.63 -1.06
C GLY A 118 -11.69 -2.42 -1.33
N VAL A 119 -12.50 -2.01 -0.35
CA VAL A 119 -13.40 -0.85 -0.45
C VAL A 119 -12.92 0.27 0.45
N LEU A 120 -13.00 1.53 0.01
CA LEU A 120 -12.74 2.71 0.85
C LEU A 120 -13.76 2.74 1.99
N ASP A 121 -13.28 2.66 3.24
CA ASP A 121 -14.14 2.62 4.41
C ASP A 121 -13.39 3.18 5.63
N GLY A 122 -13.54 4.45 5.89
CA GLY A 122 -12.87 5.17 6.96
C GLY A 122 -12.38 6.55 6.55
N PRO A 123 -11.49 7.16 7.34
CA PRO A 123 -10.90 8.47 7.07
C PRO A 123 -10.19 8.54 5.72
N PHE A 124 -10.31 9.69 5.10
CA PHE A 124 -9.64 10.06 3.86
C PHE A 124 -9.09 11.48 3.96
N THR A 125 -7.86 11.68 3.53
CA THR A 125 -7.24 13.00 3.41
C THR A 125 -6.38 13.04 2.14
N ALA A 126 -6.45 14.13 1.39
CA ALA A 126 -5.53 14.40 0.29
C ALA A 126 -4.91 15.79 0.41
N TRP A 127 -3.71 15.92 -0.12
CA TRP A 127 -2.92 17.15 -0.05
C TRP A 127 -2.58 17.68 -1.44
N PHE A 128 -2.30 18.96 -1.52
CA PHE A 128 -1.67 19.59 -2.67
C PHE A 128 -0.16 19.30 -2.69
N PRO A 129 0.52 19.42 -3.84
CA PRO A 129 1.99 19.29 -3.91
C PRO A 129 2.74 20.26 -2.96
N SER A 130 2.12 21.39 -2.62
CA SER A 130 2.63 22.34 -1.62
C SER A 130 2.67 21.80 -0.19
N GLY A 131 1.99 20.65 0.07
CA GLY A 131 1.78 20.06 1.39
C GLY A 131 0.56 20.63 2.13
N ALA A 132 -0.13 21.64 1.58
CA ALA A 132 -1.40 22.11 2.11
C ALA A 132 -2.48 21.04 1.93
N LYS A 133 -3.38 20.90 2.91
CA LYS A 133 -4.50 19.98 2.83
C LYS A 133 -5.43 20.41 1.70
N ARG A 134 -5.81 19.50 0.81
CA ARG A 134 -6.74 19.72 -0.30
C ARG A 134 -8.16 19.29 0.07
N THR A 135 -8.32 18.10 0.61
CA THR A 135 -9.62 17.59 1.01
C THR A 135 -9.50 16.62 2.20
N GLU A 136 -10.53 16.57 3.01
CA GLU A 136 -10.64 15.64 4.15
C GLU A 136 -12.09 15.23 4.33
N GLY A 137 -12.29 13.97 4.65
CA GLY A 137 -13.62 13.44 4.92
C GLY A 137 -13.56 11.98 5.33
N ARG A 138 -14.65 11.28 5.10
CA ARG A 138 -14.78 9.86 5.40
C ARG A 138 -15.51 9.14 4.28
N HIS A 139 -15.10 7.90 4.00
CA HIS A 139 -15.89 6.97 3.19
C HIS A 139 -16.59 5.94 4.08
N CYS A 140 -17.80 5.57 3.68
CA CYS A 140 -18.60 4.52 4.28
C CYS A 140 -19.01 3.55 3.16
N GLY A 141 -18.38 2.36 3.10
CA GLY A 141 -18.68 1.37 2.07
C GLY A 141 -18.43 1.85 0.62
N GLY A 142 -17.41 2.70 0.41
CA GLY A 142 -17.04 3.24 -0.91
C GLY A 142 -17.64 4.61 -1.25
N ALA A 143 -18.72 5.01 -0.61
CA ALA A 143 -19.35 6.32 -0.81
C ALA A 143 -18.82 7.36 0.19
N GLN A 144 -18.83 8.63 -0.19
CA GLN A 144 -18.58 9.73 0.75
C GLN A 144 -19.69 9.79 1.79
N CYS A 145 -19.34 9.96 3.08
CA CYS A 145 -20.27 10.11 4.20
C CYS A 145 -19.75 11.15 5.21
N GLY A 146 -20.67 11.69 6.01
CA GLY A 146 -20.37 12.73 6.97
C GLY A 146 -19.88 14.03 6.32
N ILE A 147 -19.10 14.81 7.06
CA ILE A 147 -18.66 16.13 6.59
C ILE A 147 -17.38 16.00 5.78
N TRP A 148 -17.43 16.48 4.54
CA TRP A 148 -16.27 16.66 3.66
C TRP A 148 -15.88 18.11 3.57
N LYS A 149 -14.60 18.39 3.75
CA LYS A 149 -14.02 19.73 3.68
C LYS A 149 -13.02 19.81 2.53
N THR A 150 -12.99 20.97 1.86
CA THR A 150 -12.05 21.26 0.77
C THR A 150 -11.39 22.60 1.02
N TRP A 151 -10.10 22.66 0.79
CA TRP A 151 -9.28 23.87 0.94
C TRP A 151 -8.63 24.23 -0.40
N ASP A 152 -8.28 25.51 -0.56
CA ASP A 152 -7.37 25.96 -1.61
C ASP A 152 -5.90 25.80 -1.19
N GLU A 153 -4.98 26.03 -2.13
CA GLU A 153 -3.53 25.88 -1.87
C GLU A 153 -2.99 26.85 -0.80
N SER A 154 -3.70 27.94 -0.51
CA SER A 154 -3.35 28.86 0.59
C SER A 154 -3.76 28.32 1.98
N GLY A 155 -4.45 27.19 2.03
CA GLY A 155 -4.99 26.59 3.25
C GLY A 155 -6.32 27.19 3.70
N ARG A 156 -6.96 28.02 2.87
CA ARG A 156 -8.28 28.59 3.17
C ARG A 156 -9.37 27.55 2.86
N LEU A 157 -10.31 27.31 3.78
CA LEU A 157 -11.48 26.48 3.55
C LEU A 157 -12.37 27.09 2.46
N VAL A 158 -12.58 26.38 1.38
CA VAL A 158 -13.38 26.81 0.21
C VAL A 158 -14.69 26.03 0.08
N GLY A 159 -14.85 24.90 0.76
CA GLY A 159 -16.08 24.11 0.70
C GLY A 159 -16.23 23.21 1.92
N SER A 160 -17.51 23.00 2.28
CA SER A 160 -17.89 21.98 3.26
C SER A 160 -19.23 21.40 2.81
N VAL A 161 -19.30 20.09 2.65
CA VAL A 161 -20.50 19.36 2.21
C VAL A 161 -20.74 18.24 3.21
N GLU A 162 -21.98 18.06 3.61
CA GLU A 162 -22.41 16.94 4.44
C GLU A 162 -23.12 15.90 3.56
N TYR A 163 -22.59 14.69 3.58
CA TYR A 163 -23.16 13.53 2.89
C TYR A 163 -23.91 12.66 3.90
N ALA A 164 -25.06 12.13 3.49
CA ALA A 164 -25.80 11.17 4.31
C ALA A 164 -24.92 9.96 4.65
N ASP A 165 -25.00 9.49 5.88
CA ASP A 165 -24.41 8.21 6.28
C ASP A 165 -25.18 7.08 5.55
N GLN A 166 -24.69 6.70 4.39
CA GLN A 166 -25.13 5.48 3.70
C GLN A 166 -24.51 4.33 4.50
N GLY A 167 -25.23 3.83 5.50
CA GLY A 167 -24.85 2.61 6.19
C GLY A 167 -24.64 1.47 5.16
N PRO A 168 -23.91 0.38 5.52
CA PRO A 168 -23.72 -0.73 4.59
C PRO A 168 -25.09 -1.18 4.05
N THR A 169 -25.22 -1.14 2.73
CA THR A 169 -26.39 -1.72 2.05
C THR A 169 -26.44 -3.21 2.44
N PRO A 170 -27.58 -3.73 2.88
CA PRO A 170 -27.73 -5.11 3.37
C PRO A 170 -27.42 -6.13 2.29
#